data_0248364f5ab57e3a5c0f6a86a13ee481
#
_entry.id   0248364f5ab57e3a5c0f6a86a13ee481
#
_cell.length_a   1.000
_cell.length_b   1.000
_cell.length_c   1.000
_cell.angle_alpha   90.00
_cell.angle_beta   90.00
_cell.angle_gamma   90.00
#
_symmetry.space_group_name_H-M   'P 1'
#
loop_
_entity.id
_entity.type
_entity.pdbx_description
1 polymer ?
#
loop_
_entity_poly.entity_id
_entity_poly.type
_entity_poly.pdbx_seq_one_letter_code
_entity_poly.pdbx_strand_id
1 'polypeptide(L)' 'MPNADQLLAKLYALRKDYADDPEDETFQALNHAFLFISYNMGAFKDYVKQEAEKQDGGEKG' A
#
# COMPACT_ATOMS: atom_id res chain seq x y z
N MET A 1 -11.60 -1.81 6.46
CA MET A 1 -10.27 -1.67 5.87
C MET A 1 -10.38 -1.05 4.48
N PRO A 2 -9.51 -0.10 4.13
CA PRO A 2 -9.55 0.45 2.77
C PRO A 2 -9.23 -0.61 1.73
N ASN A 3 -9.71 -0.40 0.52
CA ASN A 3 -9.40 -1.34 -0.55
C ASN A 3 -8.00 -1.06 -1.12
N ALA A 4 -7.56 -1.92 -2.05
CA ALA A 4 -6.21 -1.82 -2.60
C ALA A 4 -5.96 -0.46 -3.28
N ASP A 5 -6.93 0.03 -4.02
CA ASP A 5 -6.77 1.31 -4.72
C ASP A 5 -6.62 2.45 -3.72
N GLN A 6 -7.37 2.42 -2.63
CA GLN A 6 -7.29 3.44 -1.60
C GLN A 6 -5.95 3.40 -0.88
N LEU A 7 -5.46 2.20 -0.59
CA LEU A 7 -4.16 2.06 0.05
C LEU A 7 -3.05 2.57 -0.85
N LEU A 8 -3.12 2.24 -2.13
CA LEU A 8 -2.11 2.71 -3.07
C LEU A 8 -2.14 4.22 -3.21
N ALA A 9 -3.34 4.80 -3.26
CA ALA A 9 -3.48 6.26 -3.34
C ALA A 9 -2.88 6.94 -2.12
N LYS A 10 -3.08 6.36 -0.94
CA LYS A 10 -2.51 6.90 0.29
C LYS A 10 -0.99 6.83 0.26
N LEU A 11 -0.48 5.71 -0.21
CA LEU A 11 0.96 5.53 -0.32
C LEU A 11 1.56 6.56 -1.29
N TYR A 12 0.89 6.79 -2.41
CA TYR A 12 1.33 7.78 -3.37
C TYR A 12 1.36 9.18 -2.75
N ALA A 13 0.32 9.52 -1.99
CA ALA A 13 0.25 10.84 -1.34
C ALA A 13 1.39 11.00 -0.33
N LEU A 14 1.67 9.97 0.46
CA LEU A 14 2.78 10.01 1.41
C LEU A 14 4.11 10.16 0.69
N ARG A 15 4.29 9.44 -0.41
CA ARG A 15 5.51 9.52 -1.21
C ARG A 15 5.74 10.95 -1.71
N LYS A 16 4.67 11.62 -2.11
CA LYS A 16 4.78 13.00 -2.60
C LYS A 16 5.30 13.94 -1.51
N ASP A 17 4.92 13.69 -0.27
CA ASP A 17 5.34 14.57 0.84
C ASP A 17 6.85 14.54 1.04
N TYR A 18 7.52 13.48 0.61
CA TYR A 18 8.96 13.33 0.78
C TYR A 18 9.72 13.47 -0.53
N ALA A 19 9.06 13.91 -1.59
CA ALA A 19 9.68 13.97 -2.91
C ALA A 19 10.76 15.05 -3.02
N ASP A 20 10.81 15.98 -2.07
CA ASP A 20 11.83 17.03 -2.06
C ASP A 20 13.23 16.46 -1.90
N ASP A 21 13.36 15.33 -1.24
CA ASP A 21 14.64 14.73 -0.97
C ASP A 21 14.61 13.28 -1.42
N PRO A 22 14.91 13.01 -2.70
CA PRO A 22 14.83 11.64 -3.24
C PRO A 22 15.81 10.67 -2.60
N GLU A 23 16.81 11.16 -1.89
CA GLU A 23 17.79 10.28 -1.23
C GLU A 23 17.38 9.93 0.20
N ASP A 24 16.34 10.57 0.70
CA ASP A 24 15.84 10.26 2.03
C ASP A 24 15.32 8.82 2.08
N GLU A 25 15.67 8.12 3.16
CA GLU A 25 15.28 6.72 3.30
C GLU A 25 13.77 6.54 3.32
N THR A 26 13.06 7.49 3.93
CA THR A 26 11.60 7.42 3.96
C THR A 26 11.03 7.51 2.56
N PHE A 27 11.56 8.44 1.75
CA PHE A 27 11.11 8.55 0.38
C PHE A 27 11.40 7.27 -0.38
N GLN A 28 12.59 6.71 -0.22
CA GLN A 28 12.96 5.50 -0.94
C GLN A 28 12.08 4.33 -0.57
N ALA A 29 11.78 4.19 0.73
CA ALA A 29 10.89 3.12 1.18
C ALA A 29 9.51 3.27 0.56
N LEU A 30 8.95 4.48 0.60
CA LEU A 30 7.63 4.72 0.04
C LEU A 30 7.63 4.54 -1.47
N ASN A 31 8.68 5.02 -2.13
CA ASN A 31 8.79 4.93 -3.58
C ASN A 31 8.85 3.48 -4.04
N HIS A 32 9.72 2.69 -3.42
CA HIS A 32 9.87 1.30 -3.83
C HIS A 32 8.65 0.47 -3.50
N ALA A 33 8.02 0.73 -2.36
CA ALA A 33 6.77 0.05 -2.02
C ALA A 33 5.68 0.39 -3.04
N PHE A 34 5.59 1.66 -3.40
CA PHE A 34 4.61 2.11 -4.38
C PHE A 34 4.84 1.43 -5.73
N LEU A 35 6.11 1.41 -6.17
CA LEU A 35 6.44 0.80 -7.45
C LEU A 35 6.17 -0.69 -7.45
N PHE A 36 6.57 -1.38 -6.39
CA PHE A 36 6.33 -2.81 -6.30
C PHE A 36 4.85 -3.13 -6.40
N ILE A 37 4.04 -2.40 -5.64
CA ILE A 37 2.60 -2.62 -5.64
C ILE A 37 2.02 -2.31 -7.02
N SER A 38 2.47 -1.21 -7.64
CA SER A 38 1.96 -0.82 -8.97
C SER A 38 2.20 -1.90 -10.01
N TYR A 39 3.36 -2.55 -9.94
CA TYR A 39 3.70 -3.60 -10.90
C TYR A 39 3.07 -4.94 -10.56
N ASN A 40 2.48 -5.05 -9.38
CA ASN A 40 1.90 -6.30 -8.90
C ASN A 40 0.47 -6.09 -8.38
N MET A 41 -0.27 -5.22 -9.06
CA MET A 41 -1.60 -4.82 -8.58
C MET A 41 -2.56 -5.98 -8.38
N GLY A 42 -2.52 -6.95 -9.29
CA GLY A 42 -3.40 -8.11 -9.15
C GLY A 42 -3.16 -8.86 -7.86
N ALA A 43 -1.89 -9.15 -7.58
CA ALA A 43 -1.53 -9.85 -6.35
C ALA A 43 -1.83 -8.99 -5.12
N PHE A 44 -1.62 -7.69 -5.22
CA PHE A 44 -1.89 -6.80 -4.11
C PHE A 44 -3.38 -6.75 -3.80
N LYS A 45 -4.22 -6.70 -4.84
CA LYS A 45 -5.67 -6.71 -4.63
C LYS A 45 -6.12 -7.98 -3.94
N ASP A 46 -5.57 -9.11 -4.35
CA ASP A 46 -5.90 -10.39 -3.72
C ASP A 46 -5.48 -10.39 -2.26
N TYR A 47 -4.28 -9.88 -1.98
CA TYR A 47 -3.80 -9.81 -0.62
C TYR A 47 -4.71 -8.95 0.26
N VAL A 48 -5.06 -7.77 -0.23
CA VAL A 48 -5.89 -6.85 0.54
C VAL A 48 -7.27 -7.46 0.78
N LYS A 49 -7.82 -8.13 -0.22
CA LYS A 49 -9.10 -8.79 -0.06
C LYS A 49 -9.06 -9.83 1.04
N GLN A 50 -8.00 -10.64 1.05
CA GLN A 50 -7.85 -11.66 2.08
C GLN A 50 -7.71 -11.05 3.47
N GLU A 51 -6.96 -9.96 3.57
CA GLU A 51 -6.79 -9.29 4.87
C GLU A 51 -8.09 -8.66 5.34
N ALA A 52 -8.87 -8.10 4.44
CA ALA A 52 -10.16 -7.53 4.79
C ALA A 52 -11.10 -8.61 5.29
N GLU A 53 -11.07 -9.78 4.68
CA GLU A 53 -11.89 -10.91 5.11
C GLU A 53 -11.47 -11.39 6.49
N LYS A 54 -10.21 -11.39 6.77
CA LYS A 54 -9.72 -11.74 8.10
C LYS A 54 -10.21 -10.76 9.15
N GLN A 55 -10.18 -9.47 8.82
CA GLN A 55 -10.62 -8.46 9.77
C GLN A 55 -12.10 -8.56 10.05
N ASP A 56 -12.89 -8.91 9.03
CA ASP A 56 -14.34 -9.02 9.20
C ASP A 56 -14.74 -10.28 9.91
N GLY A 57 -14.08 -11.38 9.63
CA GLY A 57 -14.51 -12.66 10.15
C GLY A 57 -13.52 -13.30 11.10
N GLY A 58 -12.25 -13.04 10.89
CA GLY A 58 -11.20 -13.72 11.63
C GLY A 58 -11.24 -13.52 13.12
N GLU A 59 -11.50 -12.31 13.54
CA GLU A 59 -11.47 -12.06 14.96
C GLU A 59 -12.67 -12.62 15.67
N LYS A 60 -13.65 -13.04 14.93
CA LYS A 60 -14.77 -13.72 15.53
C LYS A 60 -14.39 -15.06 16.03
N GLY A 61 -13.49 -15.66 15.37
CA GLY A 61 -13.09 -17.01 15.64
C GLY A 61 -12.44 -17.19 16.95
#